data_a0c48cffd509cc5f4dd402d53fde73e8
#
_entry.id   a0c48cffd509cc5f4dd402d53fde73e8
#
_cell.length_a   1.000
_cell.length_b   1.000
_cell.length_c   1.000
_cell.angle_alpha   90.00
_cell.angle_beta   90.00
_cell.angle_gamma   90.00
#
_symmetry.space_group_name_H-M   'P 1'
#
loop_
_entity.id
_entity.type
_entity.pdbx_description
1 polymer ?
#
loop_
_entity_poly.entity_id
_entity_poly.type
_entity_poly.pdbx_seq_one_letter_code
_entity_poly.pdbx_strand_id
1 'polypeptide(L)'
;MTALKFPAHRAHLGTWEGTYRHIDLLAQEEELIQSHVVCEFPDLDDVFYRQTITLTHPDGSITNAGFDGIDRGDHLWFDTPTFIGKSWETADGVVLLNLQRKDEPGAHFVEVIIMGEGGHRARTWHWFKHGQLYRRTLCDERRVA
;
A
#
# COMPACT_ATOMS: atom_id res chain seq x y z
N MET A 1 -2.43 -3.62 31.02
CA MET A 1 -1.55 -3.56 29.82
C MET A 1 -2.39 -3.08 28.64
N THR A 2 -1.96 -2.04 27.97
CA THR A 2 -2.69 -1.50 26.81
C THR A 2 -2.34 -2.31 25.58
N ALA A 3 -3.35 -2.73 24.81
CA ALA A 3 -3.12 -3.41 23.55
C ALA A 3 -2.45 -2.45 22.56
N LEU A 4 -1.59 -3.00 21.67
CA LEU A 4 -0.99 -2.22 20.60
C LEU A 4 -2.06 -1.75 19.63
N LYS A 5 -2.00 -0.48 19.24
CA LYS A 5 -2.85 0.05 18.19
C LYS A 5 -2.40 -0.49 16.85
N PHE A 6 -3.36 -0.84 16.01
CA PHE A 6 -3.12 -1.30 14.64
C PHE A 6 -2.13 -2.47 14.56
N PRO A 7 -2.40 -3.59 15.26
CA PRO A 7 -1.45 -4.71 15.28
C PRO A 7 -1.19 -5.32 13.91
N ALA A 8 -2.19 -5.35 13.02
CA ALA A 8 -2.01 -5.87 11.68
C ALA A 8 -1.13 -4.94 10.83
N HIS A 9 -1.31 -3.62 10.93
CA HIS A 9 -0.42 -2.67 10.26
C HIS A 9 1.01 -2.79 10.80
N ARG A 10 1.17 -2.87 12.12
CA ARG A 10 2.50 -2.97 12.76
C ARG A 10 3.25 -4.22 12.36
N ALA A 11 2.56 -5.29 12.02
CA ALA A 11 3.20 -6.52 11.54
C ALA A 11 3.98 -6.29 10.23
N HIS A 12 3.69 -5.23 9.51
CA HIS A 12 4.38 -4.88 8.26
C HIS A 12 5.63 -4.01 8.46
N LEU A 13 6.00 -3.73 9.70
CA LEU A 13 7.24 -3.00 10.00
C LEU A 13 8.43 -3.67 9.31
N GLY A 14 9.23 -2.89 8.61
CA GLY A 14 10.45 -3.38 7.98
C GLY A 14 10.61 -2.95 6.54
N THR A 15 11.55 -3.59 5.87
CA THR A 15 11.88 -3.33 4.48
C THR A 15 11.47 -4.53 3.63
N TRP A 16 10.77 -4.24 2.53
CA TRP A 16 10.19 -5.22 1.65
C TRP A 16 10.69 -5.03 0.22
N GLU A 17 11.05 -6.12 -0.43
CA GLU A 17 11.42 -6.13 -1.84
C GLU A 17 10.55 -7.10 -2.61
N GLY A 18 10.23 -6.76 -3.84
CA GLY A 18 9.40 -7.59 -4.68
C GLY A 18 9.05 -6.94 -5.99
N THR A 19 7.84 -7.24 -6.48
CA THR A 19 7.36 -6.75 -7.76
C THR A 19 5.97 -6.17 -7.65
N TYR A 20 5.70 -5.14 -8.47
CA TYR A 20 4.36 -4.65 -8.77
C TYR A 20 4.04 -5.06 -10.20
N ARG A 21 3.01 -5.86 -10.37
CA ARG A 21 2.56 -6.32 -11.67
C ARG A 21 1.22 -5.67 -11.99
N HIS A 22 1.21 -4.76 -12.96
CA HIS A 22 -0.03 -4.14 -13.45
C HIS A 22 -0.65 -5.04 -14.51
N ILE A 23 -1.94 -5.31 -14.36
CA ILE A 23 -2.72 -6.22 -15.22
C ILE A 23 -3.95 -5.48 -15.70
N ASP A 24 -4.22 -5.53 -17.02
CA ASP A 24 -5.42 -4.95 -17.60
C ASP A 24 -6.66 -5.82 -17.34
N LEU A 25 -7.82 -5.41 -17.86
CA LEU A 25 -9.08 -6.12 -17.68
C LEU A 25 -9.11 -7.50 -18.34
N LEU A 26 -8.20 -7.76 -19.28
CA LEU A 26 -8.08 -9.05 -19.96
C LEU A 26 -7.02 -9.93 -19.34
N ALA A 27 -6.55 -9.56 -18.13
CA ALA A 27 -5.50 -10.26 -17.38
C ALA A 27 -4.15 -10.27 -18.10
N GLN A 28 -3.91 -9.30 -18.99
CA GLN A 28 -2.65 -9.14 -19.66
C GLN A 28 -1.74 -8.21 -18.88
N GLU A 29 -0.47 -8.58 -18.76
CA GLU A 29 0.51 -7.76 -18.05
C GLU A 29 0.80 -6.48 -18.84
N GLU A 30 0.57 -5.32 -18.19
CA GLU A 30 0.91 -4.02 -18.75
C GLU A 30 2.35 -3.63 -18.41
N GLU A 31 2.74 -3.89 -17.16
CA GLU A 31 4.06 -3.49 -16.66
C GLU A 31 4.44 -4.34 -15.44
N LEU A 32 5.69 -4.74 -15.37
CA LEU A 32 6.28 -5.40 -14.19
C LEU A 32 7.36 -4.49 -13.62
N ILE A 33 7.16 -4.02 -12.40
CA ILE A 33 8.01 -3.04 -11.74
C ILE A 33 8.70 -3.67 -10.54
N GLN A 34 10.00 -3.42 -10.37
CA GLN A 34 10.73 -3.84 -9.18
C GLN A 34 10.46 -2.85 -8.04
N SER A 35 10.20 -3.33 -6.85
CA SER A 35 9.81 -2.50 -5.73
C SER A 35 10.71 -2.65 -4.52
N HIS A 36 10.92 -1.55 -3.82
CA HIS A 36 11.58 -1.49 -2.52
C HIS A 36 10.72 -0.60 -1.63
N VAL A 37 10.15 -1.17 -0.56
CA VAL A 37 9.18 -0.51 0.30
C VAL A 37 9.67 -0.56 1.73
N VAL A 38 9.73 0.61 2.38
CA VAL A 38 10.09 0.70 3.80
C VAL A 38 8.87 1.13 4.58
N CYS A 39 8.47 0.33 5.57
CA CYS A 39 7.36 0.62 6.45
C CYS A 39 7.89 0.92 7.86
N GLU A 40 7.58 2.10 8.37
CA GLU A 40 8.03 2.58 9.68
C GLU A 40 6.86 3.03 10.52
N PHE A 41 7.04 2.98 11.83
CA PHE A 41 6.04 3.46 12.81
C PHE A 41 6.69 4.45 13.76
N PRO A 42 6.82 5.74 13.37
CA PRO A 42 7.43 6.76 14.21
C PRO A 42 6.69 7.01 15.54
N ASP A 43 5.39 6.70 15.61
CA ASP A 43 4.54 6.89 16.78
C ASP A 43 4.54 8.34 17.28
N LEU A 44 4.53 9.28 16.35
CA LEU A 44 4.39 10.70 16.63
C LEU A 44 2.92 11.09 16.50
N ASP A 45 2.50 12.18 17.16
CA ASP A 45 1.11 12.63 17.14
C ASP A 45 0.58 12.88 15.74
N ASP A 46 1.43 13.37 14.85
CA ASP A 46 1.07 13.70 13.48
C ASP A 46 1.57 12.66 12.45
N VAL A 47 2.36 11.67 12.87
CA VAL A 47 2.85 10.60 12.00
C VAL A 47 2.87 9.30 12.78
N PHE A 48 1.84 8.50 12.62
CA PHE A 48 1.80 7.17 13.21
C PHE A 48 2.53 6.15 12.35
N TYR A 49 2.38 6.27 11.02
CA TYR A 49 2.91 5.33 10.03
C TYR A 49 3.57 6.11 8.91
N ARG A 50 4.70 5.58 8.43
CA ARG A 50 5.40 6.15 7.26
C ARG A 50 5.76 5.05 6.30
N GLN A 51 5.45 5.26 5.03
CA GLN A 51 5.85 4.35 3.98
C GLN A 51 6.68 5.10 2.94
N THR A 52 7.80 4.50 2.54
CA THR A 52 8.64 5.00 1.47
C THR A 52 8.75 3.94 0.40
N ILE A 53 8.50 4.31 -0.85
CA ILE A 53 8.47 3.37 -1.98
C ILE A 53 9.49 3.83 -3.02
N THR A 54 10.31 2.89 -3.48
CA THR A 54 11.19 3.07 -4.65
C THR A 54 10.80 2.04 -5.69
N LEU A 55 10.41 2.49 -6.86
CA LEU A 55 9.99 1.65 -7.98
C LEU A 55 10.99 1.78 -9.12
N THR A 56 11.50 0.65 -9.60
CA THR A 56 12.38 0.59 -10.76
C THR A 56 11.59 0.00 -11.92
N HIS A 57 11.36 0.83 -12.94
CA HIS A 57 10.58 0.46 -14.11
C HIS A 57 11.40 -0.34 -15.10
N PRO A 58 10.77 -1.06 -16.06
CA PRO A 58 11.49 -1.87 -17.05
C PRO A 58 12.51 -1.11 -17.89
N ASP A 59 12.30 0.20 -18.11
CA ASP A 59 13.22 1.05 -18.85
C ASP A 59 14.40 1.56 -18.00
N GLY A 60 14.45 1.16 -16.71
CA GLY A 60 15.48 1.59 -15.78
C GLY A 60 15.17 2.89 -15.05
N SER A 61 14.07 3.58 -15.39
CA SER A 61 13.67 4.78 -14.66
C SER A 61 13.21 4.44 -13.26
N ILE A 62 13.36 5.39 -12.33
CA ILE A 62 13.06 5.21 -10.92
C ILE A 62 12.00 6.21 -10.48
N THR A 63 10.96 5.72 -9.80
CA THR A 63 9.95 6.54 -9.16
C THR A 63 10.10 6.40 -7.64
N ASN A 64 10.14 7.53 -6.94
CA ASN A 64 10.15 7.55 -5.48
C ASN A 64 8.86 8.19 -4.98
N ALA A 65 8.27 7.60 -3.94
CA ALA A 65 7.09 8.13 -3.29
C ALA A 65 7.19 7.89 -1.79
N GLY A 66 6.57 8.76 -1.01
CA GLY A 66 6.51 8.60 0.43
C GLY A 66 5.23 9.20 0.95
N PHE A 67 4.66 8.62 2.00
CA PHE A 67 3.46 9.15 2.62
C PHE A 67 3.36 8.73 4.08
N ASP A 68 2.68 9.60 4.84
CA ASP A 68 2.49 9.44 6.27
C ASP A 68 1.01 9.19 6.57
N GLY A 69 0.76 8.29 7.52
CA GLY A 69 -0.57 7.99 8.03
C GLY A 69 -0.75 8.50 9.44
N ILE A 70 -1.94 9.05 9.72
CA ILE A 70 -2.31 9.61 11.01
C ILE A 70 -3.27 8.65 11.70
N ASP A 71 -3.07 8.42 12.99
CA ASP A 71 -3.98 7.62 13.82
C ASP A 71 -5.28 8.38 14.05
N ARG A 72 -6.40 7.87 13.52
CA ARG A 72 -7.74 8.42 13.70
C ARG A 72 -8.63 7.50 14.54
N GLY A 73 -8.04 6.61 15.32
CA GLY A 73 -8.73 5.70 16.25
C GLY A 73 -8.98 4.33 15.63
N ASP A 74 -9.88 4.22 14.69
CA ASP A 74 -10.23 2.94 14.03
C ASP A 74 -9.62 2.79 12.64
N HIS A 75 -8.90 3.81 12.15
CA HIS A 75 -8.24 3.78 10.86
C HIS A 75 -7.04 4.72 10.84
N LEU A 76 -6.15 4.50 9.88
CA LEU A 76 -5.10 5.45 9.53
C LEU A 76 -5.63 6.35 8.42
N TRP A 77 -5.37 7.64 8.55
CA TRP A 77 -5.77 8.64 7.58
C TRP A 77 -4.58 9.11 6.78
N PHE A 78 -4.73 9.17 5.46
CA PHE A 78 -3.71 9.65 4.54
C PHE A 78 -4.25 10.86 3.78
N ASP A 79 -3.44 11.91 3.72
CA ASP A 79 -3.74 13.11 2.95
C ASP A 79 -2.43 13.63 2.37
N THR A 80 -2.16 13.27 1.13
CA THR A 80 -0.91 13.57 0.42
C THR A 80 -1.22 14.45 -0.80
N PRO A 81 -0.20 14.97 -1.50
CA PRO A 81 -0.46 15.69 -2.75
C PRO A 81 -1.12 14.85 -3.84
N THR A 82 -0.99 13.52 -3.79
CA THR A 82 -1.48 12.63 -4.85
C THR A 82 -2.72 11.84 -4.48
N PHE A 83 -2.98 11.59 -3.20
CA PHE A 83 -4.16 10.82 -2.80
C PHE A 83 -4.64 11.19 -1.39
N ILE A 84 -5.89 10.81 -1.11
CA ILE A 84 -6.54 11.00 0.20
C ILE A 84 -7.44 9.82 0.49
N GLY A 85 -7.46 9.36 1.73
CA GLY A 85 -8.31 8.26 2.16
C GLY A 85 -7.80 7.57 3.41
N LYS A 86 -8.24 6.33 3.59
CA LYS A 86 -7.99 5.63 4.84
C LYS A 86 -7.52 4.19 4.63
N SER A 87 -6.87 3.69 5.68
CA SER A 87 -6.49 2.28 5.83
C SER A 87 -7.02 1.78 7.16
N TRP A 88 -7.53 0.57 7.17
CA TRP A 88 -8.05 -0.07 8.39
C TRP A 88 -7.70 -1.56 8.36
N GLU A 89 -7.98 -2.25 9.45
CA GLU A 89 -7.67 -3.67 9.53
C GLU A 89 -8.86 -4.48 10.02
N THR A 90 -8.89 -5.74 9.64
CA THR A 90 -9.88 -6.68 10.12
C THR A 90 -9.37 -7.43 11.34
N ALA A 91 -10.28 -8.10 12.06
CA ALA A 91 -9.91 -8.85 13.26
C ALA A 91 -8.97 -10.03 12.97
N ASP A 92 -8.97 -10.54 11.74
CA ASP A 92 -8.10 -11.65 11.33
C ASP A 92 -6.78 -11.19 10.70
N GLY A 93 -6.47 -9.89 10.80
CA GLY A 93 -5.14 -9.38 10.44
C GLY A 93 -4.97 -8.94 9.01
N VAL A 94 -6.06 -8.72 8.27
CA VAL A 94 -6.01 -8.19 6.90
C VAL A 94 -5.99 -6.67 6.96
N VAL A 95 -5.11 -6.04 6.20
CA VAL A 95 -5.03 -4.58 6.05
C VAL A 95 -5.71 -4.19 4.75
N LEU A 96 -6.59 -3.19 4.82
CA LEU A 96 -7.34 -2.67 3.69
C LEU A 96 -7.06 -1.17 3.52
N LEU A 97 -7.02 -0.72 2.28
CA LEU A 97 -6.89 0.70 1.96
C LEU A 97 -7.95 1.09 0.93
N ASN A 98 -8.47 2.30 1.06
CA ASN A 98 -9.34 2.92 0.06
C ASN A 98 -8.88 4.37 -0.09
N LEU A 99 -8.23 4.67 -1.22
CA LEU A 99 -7.60 5.96 -1.47
C LEU A 99 -8.11 6.58 -2.75
N GLN A 100 -8.57 7.85 -2.65
CA GLN A 100 -8.97 8.66 -3.79
C GLN A 100 -7.74 9.35 -4.36
N ARG A 101 -7.62 9.38 -5.69
CA ARG A 101 -6.52 10.08 -6.35
C ARG A 101 -6.85 11.56 -6.48
N LYS A 102 -5.94 12.43 -6.02
CA LYS A 102 -6.08 13.87 -6.21
C LYS A 102 -5.56 14.34 -7.56
N ASP A 103 -4.56 13.63 -8.08
CA ASP A 103 -3.92 13.92 -9.35
C ASP A 103 -4.72 13.44 -10.57
N GLU A 104 -5.76 12.64 -10.34
CA GLU A 104 -6.62 12.11 -11.39
C GLU A 104 -8.06 12.06 -10.87
N PRO A 105 -8.84 13.15 -11.05
CA PRO A 105 -10.20 13.22 -10.53
C PRO A 105 -11.08 12.06 -11.01
N GLY A 106 -11.85 11.49 -10.09
CA GLY A 106 -12.72 10.34 -10.36
C GLY A 106 -12.02 9.00 -10.28
N ALA A 107 -10.71 8.97 -10.04
CA ALA A 107 -9.96 7.73 -9.88
C ALA A 107 -9.73 7.41 -8.41
N HIS A 108 -9.82 6.14 -8.05
CA HIS A 108 -9.46 5.65 -6.72
C HIS A 108 -8.98 4.20 -6.82
N PHE A 109 -8.39 3.71 -5.74
CA PHE A 109 -8.05 2.30 -5.66
C PHE A 109 -8.38 1.72 -4.29
N VAL A 110 -8.66 0.42 -4.28
CA VAL A 110 -8.84 -0.37 -3.07
C VAL A 110 -7.74 -1.41 -3.04
N GLU A 111 -7.05 -1.51 -1.91
CA GLU A 111 -5.94 -2.43 -1.74
C GLU A 111 -6.22 -3.38 -0.57
N VAL A 112 -5.83 -4.64 -0.75
CA VAL A 112 -5.86 -5.66 0.30
C VAL A 112 -4.42 -6.13 0.52
N ILE A 113 -3.97 -6.12 1.77
CA ILE A 113 -2.62 -6.55 2.14
C ILE A 113 -2.72 -7.72 3.10
N ILE A 114 -2.10 -8.84 2.73
CA ILE A 114 -2.14 -10.07 3.51
C ILE A 114 -0.72 -10.54 3.78
N MET A 115 -0.42 -10.74 5.08
CA MET A 115 0.85 -11.33 5.50
C MET A 115 0.80 -12.82 5.26
N GLY A 116 1.79 -13.35 4.53
CA GLY A 116 1.97 -14.77 4.34
C GLY A 116 3.01 -15.35 5.27
N GLU A 117 3.37 -16.60 5.03
CA GLU A 117 4.41 -17.29 5.79
C GLU A 117 5.80 -16.95 5.28
N GLY A 118 6.81 -17.16 6.14
CA GLY A 118 8.22 -17.07 5.74
C GLY A 118 8.67 -15.68 5.32
N GLY A 119 8.04 -14.63 5.84
CA GLY A 119 8.41 -13.25 5.50
C GLY A 119 7.87 -12.78 4.16
N HIS A 120 6.87 -13.44 3.61
CA HIS A 120 6.20 -13.02 2.39
C HIS A 120 4.93 -12.25 2.70
N ARG A 121 4.54 -11.35 1.80
CA ARG A 121 3.22 -10.73 1.82
C ARG A 121 2.71 -10.52 0.40
N ALA A 122 1.38 -10.51 0.27
CA ALA A 122 0.69 -10.21 -0.97
C ALA A 122 -0.09 -8.90 -0.82
N ARG A 123 0.01 -8.04 -1.81
CA ARG A 123 -0.79 -6.82 -1.89
C ARG A 123 -1.52 -6.83 -3.22
N THR A 124 -2.82 -6.65 -3.18
CA THR A 124 -3.65 -6.71 -4.38
C THR A 124 -4.47 -5.43 -4.47
N TRP A 125 -4.36 -4.72 -5.58
CA TRP A 125 -5.04 -3.44 -5.80
C TRP A 125 -6.03 -3.56 -6.94
N HIS A 126 -7.21 -2.95 -6.72
CA HIS A 126 -8.19 -2.75 -7.77
C HIS A 126 -8.29 -1.26 -8.05
N TRP A 127 -8.06 -0.87 -9.29
CA TRP A 127 -8.07 0.52 -9.72
C TRP A 127 -9.37 0.85 -10.42
N PHE A 128 -10.03 1.92 -9.99
CA PHE A 128 -11.32 2.36 -10.51
C PHE A 128 -11.22 3.77 -11.06
N LYS A 129 -11.97 4.04 -12.13
CA LYS A 129 -12.12 5.37 -12.70
C LYS A 129 -13.59 5.57 -13.03
N HIS A 130 -14.20 6.60 -12.46
CA HIS A 130 -15.63 6.88 -12.59
C HIS A 130 -16.48 5.64 -12.28
N GLY A 131 -16.13 4.93 -11.22
CA GLY A 131 -16.85 3.74 -10.77
C GLY A 131 -16.59 2.46 -11.54
N GLN A 132 -15.70 2.48 -12.54
CA GLN A 132 -15.39 1.30 -13.34
C GLN A 132 -13.98 0.81 -13.10
N LEU A 133 -13.85 -0.50 -12.89
CA LEU A 133 -12.55 -1.15 -12.79
C LEU A 133 -11.81 -1.04 -14.13
N TYR A 134 -10.53 -0.61 -14.09
CA TYR A 134 -9.72 -0.52 -15.29
C TYR A 134 -8.35 -1.20 -15.18
N ARG A 135 -7.91 -1.53 -13.96
CA ARG A 135 -6.60 -2.15 -13.74
C ARG A 135 -6.59 -2.87 -12.40
N ARG A 136 -5.81 -3.93 -12.32
CA ARG A 136 -5.43 -4.55 -11.05
C ARG A 136 -3.92 -4.50 -10.92
N THR A 137 -3.42 -4.46 -9.69
CA THR A 137 -1.98 -4.55 -9.41
C THR A 137 -1.77 -5.67 -8.41
N LEU A 138 -0.87 -6.60 -8.75
CA LEU A 138 -0.47 -7.69 -7.87
C LEU A 138 0.94 -7.41 -7.39
N CYS A 139 1.10 -7.28 -6.07
CA CYS A 139 2.40 -7.07 -5.45
C CYS A 139 2.76 -8.30 -4.64
N ASP A 140 3.90 -8.90 -4.97
CA ASP A 140 4.46 -10.00 -4.22
C ASP A 140 5.77 -9.53 -3.63
N GLU A 141 5.90 -9.58 -2.31
CA GLU A 141 7.02 -8.99 -1.60
C GLU A 141 7.58 -9.94 -0.55
N ARG A 142 8.88 -9.76 -0.28
CA ARG A 142 9.60 -10.46 0.78
C ARG A 142 10.24 -9.44 1.71
N ARG A 143 10.16 -9.70 3.02
CA ARG A 143 10.85 -8.89 4.00
C ARG A 143 12.36 -9.16 3.93
N VAL A 144 13.15 -8.10 3.81
CA VAL A 144 14.61 -8.18 3.70
C VAL A 144 15.33 -7.53 4.88
N ALA A 145 14.62 -6.75 5.68
CA ALA A 145 15.20 -6.15 6.88
C ALA A 145 14.16 -5.78 7.93
#